data_fdb10f8272119970469ef317230866f0
#
_entry.id   fdb10f8272119970469ef317230866f0
#
_cell.length_a   1.000
_cell.length_b   1.000
_cell.length_c   1.000
_cell.angle_alpha   90.00
_cell.angle_beta   90.00
_cell.angle_gamma   90.00
#
_symmetry.space_group_name_H-M   'P 1'
#
loop_
_entity.id
_entity.type
_entity.pdbx_description
1 polymer ?
#
loop_
_entity_poly.entity_id
_entity_poly.type
_entity_poly.pdbx_seq_one_letter_code
_entity_poly.pdbx_strand_id
1 'polypeptide(L)'
;MPEGTLCNRTPIKTEAALKRLLDDTGGKAYYQEMKALEVDCKLLWGTLQKTLKSRLRTWLSLCAHCGMCADSCFLYRISKRDPKQVPAYKIQSTLGEIVRRKGNVDTAFMHRAMETAWAKCTCCNRCGLYCPHGIDMGVMFGYLRGLLYQQGFVPWELKIGAGMHRVYRAQMDVSDQEFVETFEWMVEEYAEDYPGLTVPVDKEGADILYTVNAREVKHYPEDLAEAAILFHLAGEDWTVPSSGWEQTSLS
;
A
#
# COMPACT_ATOMS: atom_id res chain seq x y z
N MET A 1 6.47 24.84 -0.32
CA MET A 1 5.19 24.86 -1.04
C MET A 1 4.20 25.65 -0.20
N PRO A 2 3.29 26.46 -0.79
CA PRO A 2 2.30 27.22 -0.04
C PRO A 2 1.47 26.30 0.85
N GLU A 3 1.15 26.75 2.06
CA GLU A 3 0.15 26.10 2.89
C GLU A 3 -1.16 26.07 2.09
N GLY A 4 -1.66 24.89 1.80
CA GLY A 4 -2.90 24.73 1.04
C GLY A 4 -2.83 23.90 -0.22
N THR A 5 -1.67 23.46 -0.67
CA THR A 5 -1.54 22.56 -1.83
C THR A 5 -2.05 21.15 -1.48
N LEU A 6 -2.91 20.58 -2.35
CA LEU A 6 -3.40 19.21 -2.19
C LEU A 6 -2.28 18.20 -2.40
N CYS A 7 -1.44 18.43 -3.39
CA CYS A 7 -0.29 17.61 -3.73
C CYS A 7 0.97 18.13 -3.03
N ASN A 8 1.14 17.83 -1.75
CA ASN A 8 2.32 18.21 -0.99
C ASN A 8 3.17 16.99 -0.60
N ARG A 9 4.44 17.25 -0.21
CA ARG A 9 5.38 16.21 0.24
C ARG A 9 5.14 15.77 1.68
N THR A 10 4.29 16.47 2.42
CA THR A 10 4.00 16.17 3.81
C THR A 10 2.89 15.15 3.93
N PRO A 11 3.00 14.19 4.88
CA PRO A 11 1.90 13.32 5.22
C PRO A 11 0.70 14.12 5.73
N ILE A 12 -0.51 13.65 5.39
CA ILE A 12 -1.74 14.17 5.98
C ILE A 12 -1.73 13.84 7.47
N LYS A 13 -1.91 14.85 8.32
CA LYS A 13 -1.90 14.69 9.77
C LYS A 13 -3.14 15.25 10.46
N THR A 14 -3.98 15.96 9.72
CA THR A 14 -5.15 16.63 10.26
C THR A 14 -6.39 16.31 9.43
N GLU A 15 -7.54 16.25 10.09
CA GLU A 15 -8.84 16.02 9.46
C GLU A 15 -9.16 17.10 8.41
N ALA A 16 -8.84 18.36 8.67
CA ALA A 16 -9.04 19.44 7.73
C ALA A 16 -8.25 19.24 6.41
N ALA A 17 -7.01 18.75 6.49
CA ALA A 17 -6.22 18.45 5.31
C ALA A 17 -6.76 17.22 4.55
N LEU A 18 -7.31 16.25 5.26
CA LEU A 18 -7.96 15.07 4.68
C LEU A 18 -9.27 15.44 3.97
N LYS A 19 -10.15 16.22 4.62
CA LYS A 19 -11.41 16.69 4.03
C LYS A 19 -11.20 17.45 2.71
N ARG A 20 -10.17 18.29 2.63
CA ARG A 20 -9.84 18.99 1.37
C ARG A 20 -9.49 18.03 0.21
N LEU A 21 -8.88 16.90 0.49
CA LEU A 21 -8.61 15.87 -0.53
C LEU A 21 -9.87 15.08 -0.88
N LEU A 22 -10.73 14.81 0.09
CA LEU A 22 -12.00 14.12 -0.12
C LEU A 22 -12.99 14.97 -0.96
N ASP A 23 -12.94 16.29 -0.82
CA ASP A 23 -13.74 17.24 -1.62
C ASP A 23 -13.30 17.30 -3.09
N ASP A 24 -12.11 16.79 -3.43
CA ASP A 24 -11.59 16.76 -4.81
C ASP A 24 -12.14 15.56 -5.58
N THR A 25 -13.27 15.74 -6.21
CA THR A 25 -13.97 14.67 -6.96
C THR A 25 -13.06 13.99 -7.99
N GLY A 26 -12.65 12.75 -7.67
CA GLY A 26 -11.81 11.91 -8.52
C GLY A 26 -10.38 12.41 -8.68
N GLY A 27 -9.88 13.22 -7.75
CA GLY A 27 -8.50 13.70 -7.73
C GLY A 27 -8.14 14.70 -8.83
N LYS A 28 -9.11 15.40 -9.41
CA LYS A 28 -8.88 16.30 -10.56
C LYS A 28 -7.96 17.46 -10.21
N ALA A 29 -8.23 18.17 -9.13
CA ALA A 29 -7.40 19.28 -8.66
C ALA A 29 -6.04 18.77 -8.18
N TYR A 30 -6.01 17.66 -7.46
CA TYR A 30 -4.80 16.99 -7.01
C TYR A 30 -3.84 16.67 -8.17
N TYR A 31 -4.33 16.04 -9.24
CA TYR A 31 -3.49 15.70 -10.40
C TYR A 31 -3.09 16.93 -11.22
N GLN A 32 -3.88 18.01 -11.24
CA GLN A 32 -3.45 19.28 -11.86
C GLN A 32 -2.30 19.92 -11.08
N GLU A 33 -2.38 19.98 -9.76
CA GLU A 33 -1.28 20.47 -8.93
C GLU A 33 -0.02 19.62 -9.05
N MET A 34 -0.17 18.29 -9.14
CA MET A 34 0.94 17.36 -9.32
C MET A 34 1.70 17.61 -10.62
N LYS A 35 1.05 18.02 -11.71
CA LYS A 35 1.71 18.35 -12.98
C LYS A 35 2.66 19.54 -12.86
N ALA A 36 2.39 20.46 -11.94
CA ALA A 36 3.21 21.63 -11.66
C ALA A 36 4.25 21.39 -10.55
N LEU A 37 4.28 20.19 -9.97
CA LEU A 37 5.15 19.86 -8.85
C LEU A 37 6.60 19.72 -9.30
N GLU A 38 7.48 20.59 -8.81
CA GLU A 38 8.93 20.50 -9.07
C GLU A 38 9.57 19.37 -8.25
N VAL A 39 10.49 18.64 -8.87
CA VAL A 39 11.26 17.59 -8.20
C VAL A 39 12.35 18.20 -7.34
N ASP A 40 12.40 17.83 -6.07
CA ASP A 40 13.54 18.15 -5.22
C ASP A 40 14.66 17.12 -5.42
N CYS A 41 15.50 17.39 -6.42
CA CYS A 41 16.60 16.49 -6.80
C CYS A 41 17.63 16.30 -5.67
N LYS A 42 17.82 17.31 -4.79
CA LYS A 42 18.74 17.20 -3.65
C LYS A 42 18.20 16.25 -2.59
N LEU A 43 16.91 16.41 -2.23
CA LEU A 43 16.24 15.51 -1.31
C LEU A 43 16.20 14.08 -1.87
N LEU A 44 15.82 13.92 -3.13
CA LEU A 44 15.74 12.62 -3.80
C LEU A 44 17.09 11.89 -3.78
N TRP A 45 18.15 12.58 -4.19
CA TRP A 45 19.49 11.99 -4.19
C TRP A 45 20.04 11.74 -2.78
N GLY A 46 19.82 12.67 -1.86
CA GLY A 46 20.22 12.52 -0.45
C GLY A 46 19.56 11.33 0.23
N THR A 47 18.28 11.10 -0.03
CA THR A 47 17.54 9.93 0.48
C THR A 47 18.09 8.65 -0.14
N LEU A 48 18.29 8.63 -1.45
CA LEU A 48 18.90 7.50 -2.15
C LEU A 48 20.25 7.13 -1.57
N GLN A 49 21.14 8.08 -1.33
CA GLN A 49 22.46 7.81 -0.78
C GLN A 49 22.41 7.21 0.64
N LYS A 50 21.46 7.66 1.48
CA LYS A 50 21.29 7.16 2.84
C LYS A 50 20.71 5.74 2.87
N THR A 51 19.81 5.42 1.94
CA THR A 51 19.03 4.20 1.94
C THR A 51 19.46 3.19 0.87
N LEU A 52 20.22 3.62 -0.15
CA LEU A 52 20.76 2.76 -1.20
C LEU A 52 21.90 1.90 -0.63
N LYS A 53 21.51 0.87 0.11
CA LYS A 53 22.44 -0.11 0.67
C LYS A 53 23.08 -0.93 -0.45
N SER A 54 24.20 -1.58 -0.13
CA SER A 54 24.98 -2.41 -1.06
C SER A 54 24.11 -3.38 -1.87
N ARG A 55 23.15 -4.05 -1.22
CA ARG A 55 22.21 -4.98 -1.86
C ARG A 55 21.43 -4.37 -3.03
N LEU A 56 20.87 -3.17 -2.86
CA LEU A 56 20.08 -2.51 -3.91
C LEU A 56 20.97 -2.13 -5.10
N ARG A 57 22.18 -1.62 -4.86
CA ARG A 57 23.17 -1.34 -5.90
C ARG A 57 23.55 -2.61 -6.66
N THR A 58 23.82 -3.68 -5.92
CA THR A 58 24.15 -4.98 -6.48
C THR A 58 23.02 -5.48 -7.37
N TRP A 59 21.78 -5.45 -6.93
CA TRP A 59 20.62 -5.87 -7.71
C TRP A 59 20.45 -5.07 -9.01
N LEU A 60 20.64 -3.75 -8.98
CA LEU A 60 20.60 -2.94 -10.21
C LEU A 60 21.67 -3.31 -11.22
N SER A 61 22.84 -3.81 -10.76
CA SER A 61 23.97 -4.17 -11.60
C SER A 61 23.96 -5.64 -12.04
N LEU A 62 23.36 -6.54 -11.25
CA LEU A 62 23.35 -7.97 -11.50
C LEU A 62 22.35 -8.42 -12.56
N CYS A 63 21.43 -7.56 -12.99
CA CYS A 63 20.40 -7.93 -13.94
C CYS A 63 21.01 -8.31 -15.30
N ALA A 64 21.03 -9.60 -15.61
CA ALA A 64 21.54 -10.14 -16.87
C ALA A 64 20.52 -10.07 -18.04
N HIS A 65 19.36 -9.43 -17.84
CA HIS A 65 18.28 -9.31 -18.84
C HIS A 65 17.80 -10.66 -19.42
N CYS A 66 17.86 -11.74 -18.63
CA CYS A 66 17.55 -13.11 -19.06
C CYS A 66 16.06 -13.36 -19.38
N GLY A 67 15.14 -12.45 -19.00
CA GLY A 67 13.72 -12.55 -19.30
C GLY A 67 12.87 -13.41 -18.34
N MET A 68 13.45 -14.16 -17.40
CA MET A 68 12.70 -15.04 -16.48
C MET A 68 11.63 -14.28 -15.67
N CYS A 69 11.92 -13.06 -15.25
CA CYS A 69 10.96 -12.22 -14.56
C CYS A 69 9.78 -11.77 -15.45
N ALA A 70 9.96 -11.72 -16.77
CA ALA A 70 8.89 -11.41 -17.72
C ALA A 70 7.88 -12.55 -17.79
N ASP A 71 8.33 -13.77 -17.95
CA ASP A 71 7.46 -14.95 -18.08
C ASP A 71 6.66 -15.23 -16.80
N SER A 72 7.19 -14.85 -15.64
CA SER A 72 6.48 -14.96 -14.36
C SER A 72 5.45 -13.83 -14.13
N CYS A 73 5.55 -12.71 -14.84
CA CYS A 73 4.71 -11.52 -14.63
C CYS A 73 3.41 -11.62 -15.41
N PHE A 74 2.26 -11.67 -14.70
CA PHE A 74 0.95 -11.74 -15.36
C PHE A 74 0.64 -10.46 -16.16
N LEU A 75 1.04 -9.27 -15.69
CA LEU A 75 0.86 -8.02 -16.41
C LEU A 75 1.59 -8.00 -17.76
N TYR A 76 2.81 -8.56 -17.80
CA TYR A 76 3.52 -8.75 -19.06
C TYR A 76 2.76 -9.71 -20.00
N ARG A 77 2.24 -10.80 -19.46
CA ARG A 77 1.52 -11.82 -20.26
C ARG A 77 0.22 -11.29 -20.84
N ILE A 78 -0.58 -10.56 -20.06
CA ILE A 78 -1.88 -10.01 -20.53
C ILE A 78 -1.71 -8.78 -21.43
N SER A 79 -0.58 -8.08 -21.37
CA SER A 79 -0.28 -6.92 -22.23
C SER A 79 0.24 -7.30 -23.63
N LYS A 80 -0.05 -8.50 -24.12
CA LYS A 80 0.48 -9.03 -25.38
C LYS A 80 2.03 -9.05 -25.39
N ARG A 81 2.64 -9.27 -24.25
CA ARG A 81 4.10 -9.29 -24.05
C ARG A 81 4.80 -7.97 -24.40
N ASP A 82 4.16 -6.83 -24.08
CA ASP A 82 4.78 -5.52 -24.24
C ASP A 82 6.12 -5.47 -23.48
N PRO A 83 7.26 -5.21 -24.15
CA PRO A 83 8.57 -5.12 -23.51
C PRO A 83 8.64 -4.12 -22.35
N LYS A 84 7.81 -3.06 -22.38
CA LYS A 84 7.71 -2.06 -21.31
C LYS A 84 7.06 -2.61 -20.03
N GLN A 85 6.41 -3.78 -20.11
CA GLN A 85 5.82 -4.46 -18.96
C GLN A 85 6.76 -5.47 -18.29
N VAL A 86 7.95 -5.69 -18.83
CA VAL A 86 8.97 -6.55 -18.23
C VAL A 86 9.42 -5.96 -16.88
N PRO A 87 9.38 -6.71 -15.77
CA PRO A 87 9.75 -6.20 -14.45
C PRO A 87 11.15 -5.58 -14.39
N ALA A 88 12.14 -6.23 -14.97
CA ALA A 88 13.50 -5.68 -15.05
C ALA A 88 13.54 -4.34 -15.82
N TYR A 89 12.81 -4.23 -16.94
CA TYR A 89 12.71 -2.96 -17.67
C TYR A 89 12.09 -1.85 -16.83
N LYS A 90 10.98 -2.15 -16.13
CA LYS A 90 10.31 -1.17 -15.25
C LYS A 90 11.26 -0.62 -14.18
N ILE A 91 12.02 -1.49 -13.52
CA ILE A 91 12.99 -1.07 -12.50
C ILE A 91 14.15 -0.28 -13.12
N GLN A 92 14.70 -0.74 -14.23
CA GLN A 92 15.84 -0.08 -14.87
C GLN A 92 15.48 1.28 -15.47
N SER A 93 14.26 1.42 -16.02
CA SER A 93 13.76 2.67 -16.59
C SER A 93 13.23 3.67 -15.54
N THR A 94 13.11 3.27 -14.29
CA THR A 94 12.67 4.14 -13.18
C THR A 94 13.78 4.28 -12.13
N LEU A 95 13.86 3.39 -11.15
CA LEU A 95 14.84 3.44 -10.07
C LEU A 95 16.29 3.44 -10.61
N GLY A 96 16.58 2.59 -11.60
CA GLY A 96 17.88 2.55 -12.26
C GLY A 96 18.26 3.88 -12.90
N GLU A 97 17.31 4.54 -13.55
CA GLU A 97 17.52 5.85 -14.16
C GLU A 97 17.73 6.96 -13.13
N ILE A 98 16.96 6.96 -12.02
CA ILE A 98 17.19 7.90 -10.90
C ILE A 98 18.63 7.75 -10.36
N VAL A 99 19.10 6.51 -10.22
CA VAL A 99 20.47 6.24 -9.75
C VAL A 99 21.52 6.72 -10.76
N ARG A 100 21.35 6.40 -12.04
CA ARG A 100 22.28 6.82 -13.12
C ARG A 100 22.41 8.34 -13.22
N ARG A 101 21.28 9.05 -13.11
CA ARG A 101 21.21 10.52 -13.16
C ARG A 101 21.52 11.20 -11.83
N LYS A 102 21.87 10.43 -10.78
CA LYS A 102 22.13 10.96 -9.43
C LYS A 102 20.98 11.82 -8.91
N GLY A 103 19.74 11.40 -9.16
CA GLY A 103 18.53 12.10 -8.76
C GLY A 103 18.13 13.29 -9.64
N ASN A 104 18.89 13.64 -10.68
CA ASN A 104 18.57 14.75 -11.57
C ASN A 104 17.54 14.32 -12.62
N VAL A 105 16.27 14.34 -12.23
CA VAL A 105 15.11 13.95 -13.05
C VAL A 105 14.03 15.04 -13.00
N ASP A 106 13.23 15.11 -14.05
CA ASP A 106 12.15 16.09 -14.17
C ASP A 106 10.78 15.56 -13.70
N THR A 107 9.81 16.45 -13.60
CA THR A 107 8.44 16.16 -13.23
C THR A 107 7.79 15.14 -14.17
N ALA A 108 8.03 15.25 -15.48
CA ALA A 108 7.48 14.31 -16.45
C ALA A 108 8.03 12.88 -16.25
N PHE A 109 9.31 12.76 -15.90
CA PHE A 109 9.89 11.47 -15.52
C PHE A 109 9.22 10.90 -14.26
N MET A 110 9.01 11.72 -13.23
CA MET A 110 8.40 11.27 -11.97
C MET A 110 6.95 10.80 -12.18
N HIS A 111 6.18 11.46 -13.07
CA HIS A 111 4.85 10.98 -13.46
C HIS A 111 4.90 9.59 -14.11
N ARG A 112 5.80 9.37 -15.07
CA ARG A 112 5.97 8.05 -15.69
C ARG A 112 6.44 6.99 -14.70
N ALA A 113 7.30 7.37 -13.76
CA ALA A 113 7.77 6.48 -12.69
C ALA A 113 6.62 6.12 -11.73
N MET A 114 5.75 7.08 -11.38
CA MET A 114 4.55 6.87 -10.58
C MET A 114 3.58 5.89 -11.28
N GLU A 115 3.25 6.14 -12.54
CA GLU A 115 2.42 5.23 -13.34
C GLU A 115 3.01 3.81 -13.37
N THR A 116 4.33 3.71 -13.56
CA THR A 116 5.01 2.42 -13.59
C THR A 116 4.97 1.71 -12.25
N ALA A 117 5.13 2.45 -11.15
CA ALA A 117 5.18 1.89 -9.80
C ALA A 117 3.83 1.37 -9.32
N TRP A 118 2.72 2.03 -9.65
CA TRP A 118 1.39 1.66 -9.16
C TRP A 118 0.48 1.07 -10.22
N ALA A 119 0.37 1.68 -11.41
CA ALA A 119 -0.54 1.16 -12.44
C ALA A 119 0.03 -0.07 -13.19
N LYS A 120 1.36 -0.21 -13.25
CA LYS A 120 2.03 -1.30 -13.98
C LYS A 120 2.68 -2.35 -13.08
N CYS A 121 2.47 -2.30 -11.75
CA CYS A 121 3.02 -3.26 -10.81
C CYS A 121 2.14 -3.39 -9.56
N THR A 122 1.76 -4.61 -9.22
CA THR A 122 0.97 -4.94 -8.01
C THR A 122 1.85 -5.31 -6.80
N CYS A 123 3.18 -5.23 -6.91
CA CYS A 123 4.13 -5.64 -5.87
C CYS A 123 3.99 -7.11 -5.40
N CYS A 124 3.42 -8.00 -6.21
CA CYS A 124 3.22 -9.41 -5.85
C CYS A 124 4.52 -10.23 -5.73
N ASN A 125 5.65 -9.68 -6.10
CA ASN A 125 7.02 -10.23 -6.06
C ASN A 125 7.25 -11.57 -6.80
N ARG A 126 6.33 -12.07 -7.62
CA ARG A 126 6.56 -13.28 -8.43
C ARG A 126 7.84 -13.21 -9.26
N CYS A 127 8.11 -12.04 -9.84
CA CYS A 127 9.33 -11.79 -10.61
C CYS A 127 10.62 -11.93 -9.80
N GLY A 128 10.59 -11.63 -8.50
CA GLY A 128 11.70 -11.86 -7.57
C GLY A 128 11.93 -13.36 -7.30
N LEU A 129 10.84 -14.11 -7.08
CA LEU A 129 10.90 -15.57 -6.85
C LEU A 129 11.52 -16.34 -8.03
N TYR A 130 11.24 -15.90 -9.26
CA TYR A 130 11.76 -16.53 -10.47
C TYR A 130 13.10 -15.95 -10.95
N CYS A 131 13.69 -15.00 -10.22
CA CYS A 131 14.97 -14.42 -10.61
C CYS A 131 16.14 -15.35 -10.25
N PRO A 132 16.92 -15.89 -11.23
CA PRO A 132 18.04 -16.77 -10.94
C PRO A 132 19.19 -16.08 -10.21
N HIS A 133 19.21 -14.74 -10.23
CA HIS A 133 20.21 -13.92 -9.54
C HIS A 133 19.74 -13.43 -8.16
N GLY A 134 18.58 -13.88 -7.66
CA GLY A 134 18.05 -13.48 -6.36
C GLY A 134 17.72 -11.99 -6.25
N ILE A 135 17.37 -11.33 -7.36
CA ILE A 135 16.97 -9.92 -7.37
C ILE A 135 15.53 -9.79 -6.87
N ASP A 136 15.33 -9.19 -5.71
CA ASP A 136 14.02 -8.92 -5.16
C ASP A 136 13.40 -7.67 -5.79
N MET A 137 12.62 -7.88 -6.87
CA MET A 137 11.95 -6.81 -7.59
C MET A 137 10.85 -6.14 -6.74
N GLY A 138 10.18 -6.90 -5.85
CA GLY A 138 9.15 -6.35 -4.96
C GLY A 138 9.72 -5.31 -4.01
N VAL A 139 10.82 -5.61 -3.35
CA VAL A 139 11.54 -4.65 -2.49
C VAL A 139 11.99 -3.42 -3.29
N MET A 140 12.47 -3.61 -4.53
CA MET A 140 12.88 -2.49 -5.38
C MET A 140 11.70 -1.58 -5.76
N PHE A 141 10.52 -2.16 -6.03
CA PHE A 141 9.30 -1.38 -6.29
C PHE A 141 8.79 -0.67 -5.04
N GLY A 142 8.80 -1.33 -3.88
CA GLY A 142 8.47 -0.70 -2.60
C GLY A 142 9.36 0.50 -2.31
N TYR A 143 10.67 0.35 -2.58
CA TYR A 143 11.63 1.43 -2.44
C TYR A 143 11.36 2.60 -3.41
N LEU A 144 11.06 2.30 -4.67
CA LEU A 144 10.67 3.31 -5.68
C LEU A 144 9.42 4.07 -5.23
N ARG A 145 8.39 3.37 -4.75
CA ARG A 145 7.16 3.99 -4.21
C ARG A 145 7.45 4.93 -3.05
N GLY A 146 8.34 4.54 -2.13
CA GLY A 146 8.78 5.40 -1.02
C GLY A 146 9.44 6.69 -1.49
N LEU A 147 10.29 6.64 -2.52
CA LEU A 147 10.91 7.82 -3.12
C LEU A 147 9.89 8.73 -3.80
N LEU A 148 8.96 8.15 -4.55
CA LEU A 148 7.87 8.87 -5.20
C LEU A 148 6.96 9.55 -4.18
N TYR A 149 6.57 8.84 -3.12
CA TYR A 149 5.78 9.38 -2.01
C TYR A 149 6.47 10.59 -1.36
N GLN A 150 7.77 10.49 -1.09
CA GLN A 150 8.57 11.58 -0.51
C GLN A 150 8.60 12.81 -1.40
N GLN A 151 8.52 12.63 -2.72
CA GLN A 151 8.51 13.71 -3.70
C GLN A 151 7.09 14.25 -3.98
N GLY A 152 6.03 13.62 -3.44
CA GLY A 152 4.64 14.00 -3.64
C GLY A 152 3.98 13.37 -4.88
N PHE A 153 4.67 12.47 -5.57
CA PHE A 153 4.15 11.74 -6.74
C PHE A 153 3.52 10.42 -6.30
N VAL A 154 2.27 10.49 -5.85
CA VAL A 154 1.50 9.35 -5.33
C VAL A 154 0.09 9.40 -5.92
N PRO A 155 -0.55 8.28 -6.28
CA PRO A 155 -1.95 8.28 -6.65
C PRO A 155 -2.85 8.88 -5.57
N TRP A 156 -3.85 9.66 -5.99
CA TRP A 156 -4.77 10.37 -5.10
C TRP A 156 -5.48 9.44 -4.11
N GLU A 157 -5.95 8.29 -4.58
CA GLU A 157 -6.64 7.28 -3.80
C GLU A 157 -5.76 6.74 -2.65
N LEU A 158 -4.49 6.49 -2.95
CA LEU A 158 -3.54 6.03 -1.92
C LEU A 158 -3.17 7.14 -0.94
N LYS A 159 -3.13 8.39 -1.42
CA LYS A 159 -2.89 9.54 -0.54
C LYS A 159 -4.03 9.71 0.47
N ILE A 160 -5.28 9.54 0.02
CA ILE A 160 -6.46 9.56 0.90
C ILE A 160 -6.43 8.39 1.88
N GLY A 161 -6.26 7.15 1.39
CA GLY A 161 -6.22 5.97 2.25
C GLY A 161 -5.17 6.09 3.36
N ALA A 162 -3.96 6.54 3.01
CA ALA A 162 -2.92 6.82 4.00
C ALA A 162 -3.28 7.96 4.96
N GLY A 163 -4.05 8.96 4.48
CA GLY A 163 -4.58 10.04 5.29
C GLY A 163 -5.63 9.57 6.29
N MET A 164 -6.59 8.77 5.85
CA MET A 164 -7.61 8.16 6.70
C MET A 164 -6.99 7.34 7.82
N HIS A 165 -6.04 6.46 7.50
CA HIS A 165 -5.29 5.69 8.50
C HIS A 165 -4.60 6.55 9.57
N ARG A 166 -4.06 7.71 9.17
CA ARG A 166 -3.38 8.61 10.10
C ARG A 166 -4.33 9.41 10.99
N VAL A 167 -5.48 9.79 10.44
CA VAL A 167 -6.46 10.66 11.11
C VAL A 167 -7.45 9.84 11.92
N TYR A 168 -8.02 8.78 11.32
CA TYR A 168 -9.08 7.98 11.91
C TYR A 168 -8.63 6.60 12.40
N ARG A 169 -7.37 6.22 12.15
CA ARG A 169 -6.79 4.90 12.42
C ARG A 169 -7.36 3.74 11.60
N ALA A 170 -8.33 4.01 10.74
CA ALA A 170 -8.90 3.06 9.81
C ALA A 170 -9.01 3.65 8.40
N GLN A 171 -8.90 2.81 7.37
CA GLN A 171 -8.86 3.25 5.98
C GLN A 171 -10.19 3.81 5.46
N MET A 172 -11.32 3.31 5.96
CA MET A 172 -12.67 3.56 5.42
C MET A 172 -13.57 4.33 6.39
N ASP A 173 -12.99 5.15 7.25
CA ASP A 173 -13.71 5.93 8.26
C ASP A 173 -14.57 5.05 9.19
N VAL A 174 -14.08 3.85 9.50
CA VAL A 174 -14.68 2.96 10.50
C VAL A 174 -14.06 3.29 11.85
N SER A 175 -14.89 3.67 12.81
CA SER A 175 -14.42 3.92 14.18
C SER A 175 -14.15 2.62 14.93
N ASP A 176 -13.36 2.71 16.01
CA ASP A 176 -13.11 1.57 16.90
C ASP A 176 -14.44 1.04 17.49
N GLN A 177 -15.38 1.93 17.83
CA GLN A 177 -16.69 1.56 18.32
C GLN A 177 -17.54 0.86 17.25
N GLU A 178 -17.60 1.42 16.03
CA GLU A 178 -18.33 0.81 14.91
C GLU A 178 -17.83 -0.59 14.59
N PHE A 179 -16.52 -0.85 14.70
CA PHE A 179 -15.95 -2.17 14.49
C PHE A 179 -16.48 -3.18 15.51
N VAL A 180 -16.42 -2.86 16.81
CA VAL A 180 -16.87 -3.76 17.88
C VAL A 180 -18.37 -4.02 17.77
N GLU A 181 -19.18 -2.95 17.63
CA GLU A 181 -20.65 -3.06 17.51
C GLU A 181 -21.06 -3.87 16.28
N THR A 182 -20.41 -3.68 15.13
CA THR A 182 -20.71 -4.46 13.92
C THR A 182 -20.36 -5.93 14.11
N PHE A 183 -19.22 -6.23 14.75
CA PHE A 183 -18.81 -7.61 14.98
C PHE A 183 -19.77 -8.32 15.96
N GLU A 184 -20.10 -7.68 17.08
CA GLU A 184 -21.03 -8.23 18.06
C GLU A 184 -22.40 -8.46 17.44
N TRP A 185 -22.92 -7.47 16.69
CA TRP A 185 -24.20 -7.60 16.00
C TRP A 185 -24.21 -8.77 15.01
N MET A 186 -23.18 -8.91 14.19
CA MET A 186 -23.10 -10.02 13.23
C MET A 186 -23.04 -11.38 13.91
N VAL A 187 -22.38 -11.48 15.06
CA VAL A 187 -22.32 -12.74 15.82
C VAL A 187 -23.66 -13.06 16.50
N GLU A 188 -24.41 -12.05 16.96
CA GLU A 188 -25.75 -12.23 17.54
C GLU A 188 -26.74 -12.85 16.54
N GLU A 189 -26.65 -12.54 15.25
CA GLU A 189 -27.49 -13.12 14.19
C GLU A 189 -27.36 -14.66 14.09
N TYR A 190 -26.22 -15.21 14.54
CA TYR A 190 -25.94 -16.66 14.50
C TYR A 190 -26.03 -17.33 15.90
N ALA A 191 -26.40 -16.61 16.95
CA ALA A 191 -26.41 -17.13 18.32
C ALA A 191 -27.36 -18.30 18.54
N GLU A 192 -28.49 -18.37 17.80
CA GLU A 192 -29.43 -19.49 17.86
C GLU A 192 -28.84 -20.78 17.29
N ASP A 193 -28.05 -20.68 16.21
CA ASP A 193 -27.43 -21.81 15.51
C ASP A 193 -26.15 -22.32 16.24
N TYR A 194 -25.47 -21.42 16.95
CA TYR A 194 -24.21 -21.71 17.64
C TYR A 194 -24.28 -21.28 19.12
N PRO A 195 -24.88 -22.09 20.00
CA PRO A 195 -25.02 -21.74 21.42
C PRO A 195 -23.68 -21.47 22.10
N GLY A 196 -23.53 -20.29 22.72
CA GLY A 196 -22.31 -19.86 23.41
C GLY A 196 -21.32 -19.13 22.51
N LEU A 197 -21.68 -18.87 21.24
CA LEU A 197 -20.88 -18.03 20.35
C LEU A 197 -20.84 -16.58 20.88
N THR A 198 -19.66 -16.03 21.06
CA THR A 198 -19.45 -14.64 21.53
C THR A 198 -18.19 -14.05 20.90
N VAL A 199 -18.08 -12.72 20.89
CA VAL A 199 -16.87 -12.01 20.48
C VAL A 199 -16.06 -11.63 21.73
N PRO A 200 -14.91 -12.25 21.98
CA PRO A 200 -14.05 -11.87 23.09
C PRO A 200 -13.25 -10.61 22.71
N VAL A 201 -13.62 -9.46 23.28
CA VAL A 201 -12.93 -8.18 23.05
C VAL A 201 -11.89 -7.96 24.15
N ASP A 202 -10.68 -7.57 23.77
CA ASP A 202 -9.55 -7.23 24.67
C ASP A 202 -9.23 -8.31 25.73
N LYS A 203 -9.43 -9.59 25.42
CA LYS A 203 -9.10 -10.67 26.32
C LYS A 203 -7.59 -10.82 26.45
N GLU A 204 -7.07 -10.59 27.66
CA GLU A 204 -5.64 -10.78 27.93
C GLU A 204 -5.24 -12.27 27.91
N GLY A 205 -4.09 -12.57 27.32
CA GLY A 205 -3.50 -13.91 27.31
C GLY A 205 -4.15 -14.88 26.31
N ALA A 206 -5.00 -14.41 25.42
CA ALA A 206 -5.53 -15.23 24.34
C ALA A 206 -4.42 -15.71 23.39
N ASP A 207 -4.54 -16.95 22.89
CA ASP A 207 -3.56 -17.55 21.99
C ASP A 207 -3.60 -16.92 20.58
N ILE A 208 -4.77 -16.44 20.16
CA ILE A 208 -5.00 -15.85 18.82
C ILE A 208 -5.50 -14.42 18.97
N LEU A 209 -4.77 -13.47 18.37
CA LEU A 209 -5.24 -12.10 18.16
C LEU A 209 -5.77 -11.98 16.72
N TYR A 210 -7.08 -11.84 16.57
CA TYR A 210 -7.72 -11.67 15.27
C TYR A 210 -7.84 -10.19 14.92
N THR A 211 -7.36 -9.82 13.74
CA THR A 211 -7.40 -8.45 13.21
C THR A 211 -7.89 -8.48 11.78
N VAL A 212 -8.59 -7.45 11.37
CA VAL A 212 -9.24 -7.36 10.04
C VAL A 212 -8.88 -6.07 9.32
N ASN A 213 -9.31 -5.90 8.09
CA ASN A 213 -9.28 -4.58 7.47
C ASN A 213 -10.68 -3.95 7.47
N ALA A 214 -10.73 -2.62 7.34
CA ALA A 214 -11.97 -1.87 7.37
C ALA A 214 -12.98 -2.27 6.26
N ARG A 215 -12.51 -2.92 5.19
CA ARG A 215 -13.39 -3.41 4.11
C ARG A 215 -14.30 -4.53 4.60
N GLU A 216 -13.79 -5.43 5.42
CA GLU A 216 -14.59 -6.53 6.01
C GLU A 216 -15.71 -5.94 6.83
N VAL A 217 -15.42 -5.01 7.72
CA VAL A 217 -16.42 -4.33 8.54
C VAL A 217 -17.47 -3.60 7.69
N LYS A 218 -17.04 -2.91 6.62
CA LYS A 218 -17.93 -2.01 5.85
C LYS A 218 -18.73 -2.71 4.76
N HIS A 219 -18.18 -3.76 4.15
CA HIS A 219 -18.74 -4.36 2.93
C HIS A 219 -18.97 -5.87 3.01
N TYR A 220 -18.35 -6.53 3.96
CA TYR A 220 -18.41 -7.98 4.12
C TYR A 220 -18.50 -8.35 5.61
N PRO A 221 -19.46 -7.76 6.37
CA PRO A 221 -19.54 -7.97 7.83
C PRO A 221 -19.83 -9.44 8.19
N GLU A 222 -20.41 -10.20 7.27
CA GLU A 222 -20.62 -11.64 7.43
C GLU A 222 -19.30 -12.41 7.64
N ASP A 223 -18.20 -11.97 7.03
CA ASP A 223 -16.87 -12.61 7.18
C ASP A 223 -16.41 -12.59 8.65
N LEU A 224 -16.84 -11.58 9.42
CA LEU A 224 -16.56 -11.46 10.86
C LEU A 224 -17.25 -12.58 11.65
N ALA A 225 -18.55 -12.81 11.40
CA ALA A 225 -19.30 -13.87 12.04
C ALA A 225 -18.76 -15.25 11.66
N GLU A 226 -18.43 -15.46 10.37
CA GLU A 226 -17.86 -16.73 9.91
C GLU A 226 -16.52 -17.03 10.60
N ALA A 227 -15.66 -16.04 10.79
CA ALA A 227 -14.42 -16.20 11.54
C ALA A 227 -14.69 -16.58 13.02
N ALA A 228 -15.63 -15.90 13.69
CA ALA A 228 -16.00 -16.22 15.07
C ALA A 228 -16.57 -17.64 15.19
N ILE A 229 -17.42 -18.06 14.25
CA ILE A 229 -17.96 -19.43 14.20
C ILE A 229 -16.84 -20.46 14.05
N LEU A 230 -15.86 -20.21 13.17
CA LEU A 230 -14.72 -21.10 12.99
C LEU A 230 -13.90 -21.23 14.26
N PHE A 231 -13.58 -20.15 14.95
CA PHE A 231 -12.86 -20.19 16.23
C PHE A 231 -13.66 -20.89 17.32
N HIS A 232 -14.98 -20.64 17.39
CA HIS A 232 -15.88 -21.31 18.34
C HIS A 232 -15.93 -22.82 18.12
N LEU A 233 -16.12 -23.28 16.88
CA LEU A 233 -16.17 -24.70 16.54
C LEU A 233 -14.83 -25.41 16.73
N ALA A 234 -13.71 -24.69 16.49
CA ALA A 234 -12.38 -25.21 16.73
C ALA A 234 -11.99 -25.24 18.21
N GLY A 235 -12.73 -24.54 19.07
CA GLY A 235 -12.42 -24.42 20.51
C GLY A 235 -11.17 -23.55 20.75
N GLU A 236 -10.91 -22.59 19.87
CA GLU A 236 -9.74 -21.72 19.95
C GLU A 236 -9.89 -20.64 21.03
N ASP A 237 -8.78 -20.32 21.69
CA ASP A 237 -8.69 -19.18 22.59
C ASP A 237 -8.25 -17.94 21.83
N TRP A 238 -9.20 -17.07 21.53
CA TRP A 238 -8.98 -15.92 20.66
C TRP A 238 -9.53 -14.62 21.25
N THR A 239 -9.14 -13.50 20.64
CA THR A 239 -9.65 -12.16 20.97
C THR A 239 -9.54 -11.23 19.77
N VAL A 240 -10.32 -10.16 19.81
CA VAL A 240 -10.16 -8.97 18.95
C VAL A 240 -9.76 -7.77 19.79
N PRO A 241 -8.92 -6.87 19.31
CA PRO A 241 -8.62 -5.65 20.03
C PRO A 241 -9.70 -4.62 19.75
N SER A 242 -10.15 -3.89 20.78
CA SER A 242 -11.09 -2.77 20.62
C SER A 242 -10.46 -1.56 19.91
N SER A 243 -9.13 -1.52 19.80
CA SER A 243 -8.39 -0.45 19.14
C SER A 243 -7.15 -1.02 18.43
N GLY A 244 -6.80 -0.48 17.27
CA GLY A 244 -5.68 -0.97 16.48
C GLY A 244 -5.95 -2.27 15.72
N TRP A 245 -7.21 -2.59 15.51
CA TRP A 245 -7.72 -3.78 14.83
C TRP A 245 -7.50 -3.78 13.31
N GLU A 246 -7.31 -2.60 12.73
CA GLU A 246 -7.28 -2.40 11.28
C GLU A 246 -5.89 -2.67 10.70
N GLN A 247 -5.79 -3.63 9.77
CA GLN A 247 -4.56 -4.16 9.22
C GLN A 247 -4.39 -3.92 7.70
N THR A 248 -5.03 -2.89 7.16
CA THR A 248 -4.86 -2.57 5.74
C THR A 248 -3.43 -2.16 5.41
N SER A 249 -2.79 -2.88 4.49
CA SER A 249 -1.50 -2.50 3.93
C SER A 249 -1.69 -1.58 2.73
N LEU A 250 -1.09 -0.38 2.78
CA LEU A 250 -1.07 0.62 1.72
C LEU A 250 0.27 0.65 0.96
N SER A 251 0.92 -0.49 0.81
CA SER A 251 2.24 -0.65 0.18
C SER A 251 2.25 -0.40 -1.35
#